data_ffc5463de7e9593b53ecb206693c76cf
#
_entry.id   ffc5463de7e9593b53ecb206693c76cf
#
_cell.length_a   1.000
_cell.length_b   1.000
_cell.length_c   1.000
_cell.angle_alpha   90.00
_cell.angle_beta   90.00
_cell.angle_gamma   90.00
#
_symmetry.space_group_name_H-M   'P 1'
#
loop_
_entity.id
_entity.type
_entity.pdbx_description
1 polymer ?
#
loop_
_entity_poly.entity_id
_entity_poly.type
_entity_poly.pdbx_seq_one_letter_code
_entity_poly.pdbx_strand_id
1 'polypeptide(L)'
;MQKISADWVFPVSVPPIENGVVTIDDDGRILKIDRRNQHVDADLEIYNGVLVPGFVNTHCHLELSHMKGVAPTGTGLLPFLKTVVNHRDVSPKDIQKAIQKGDKDMQKAGIVAVGDISNKLDTADTKSDSPIKYYTFVEMFDFLQDDWAQKTFDDYSIVLKGQSDKNGNRKSAVPHAPYTVSKKLFSMLKNANTEIGTVSIHNQETAHEDNFFLSKTGDFLEFYKAFQINIDVFRPTKKTSIHYAMQHMNPDHRTLFVHNTMTKPVDIQAAHAWSKNVYWATCPNANLYIENGLPNYQYFLDNQARMTIGTDSLTSNWQLSVLEEMKTIAKFQSYVSFEIMLKWATLNGAEALGFDKEIGSFDVGKTPGVNLLNLKSDFKISEKTKVKKLV
;
A
#
# COMPACT_ATOMS: atom_id res chain seq x y z
N MET A 1 15.24 -27.03 10.56
CA MET A 1 14.07 -26.67 11.43
C MET A 1 14.56 -25.75 12.54
N GLN A 2 13.98 -24.56 12.67
CA GLN A 2 14.35 -23.53 13.64
C GLN A 2 13.16 -23.25 14.58
N LYS A 3 13.46 -23.01 15.86
CA LYS A 3 12.45 -22.66 16.88
C LYS A 3 12.80 -21.31 17.48
N ILE A 4 11.96 -20.32 17.25
CA ILE A 4 12.18 -18.92 17.64
C ILE A 4 11.15 -18.56 18.73
N SER A 5 11.65 -18.10 19.88
CA SER A 5 10.83 -17.69 21.01
C SER A 5 11.05 -16.23 21.36
N ALA A 6 9.99 -15.55 21.83
CA ALA A 6 10.10 -14.22 22.41
C ALA A 6 9.16 -14.05 23.59
N ASP A 7 9.24 -12.87 24.27
CA ASP A 7 8.34 -12.55 25.37
C ASP A 7 6.88 -12.64 24.92
N TRP A 8 6.60 -12.24 23.66
CA TRP A 8 5.29 -12.34 23.04
C TRP A 8 5.39 -12.77 21.58
N VAL A 9 4.42 -13.57 21.13
CA VAL A 9 4.18 -13.92 19.72
C VAL A 9 2.80 -13.43 19.35
N PHE A 10 2.70 -12.66 18.26
CA PHE A 10 1.44 -12.20 17.67
C PHE A 10 1.17 -12.95 16.37
N PRO A 11 0.38 -14.03 16.39
CA PRO A 11 0.06 -14.77 15.16
C PRO A 11 -0.85 -13.99 14.20
N VAL A 12 -1.53 -12.97 14.68
CA VAL A 12 -2.50 -12.09 14.01
C VAL A 12 -3.85 -12.74 13.74
N SER A 13 -3.90 -14.00 13.36
CA SER A 13 -5.12 -14.78 13.14
C SER A 13 -5.78 -15.28 14.43
N VAL A 14 -5.00 -15.37 15.51
CA VAL A 14 -5.43 -15.77 16.86
C VAL A 14 -4.83 -14.81 17.89
N PRO A 15 -5.34 -14.80 19.15
CA PRO A 15 -4.81 -13.92 20.22
C PRO A 15 -3.31 -14.10 20.44
N PRO A 16 -2.60 -13.06 20.94
CA PRO A 16 -1.18 -13.12 21.22
C PRO A 16 -0.85 -14.15 22.31
N ILE A 17 0.35 -14.72 22.22
CA ILE A 17 0.83 -15.79 23.09
C ILE A 17 2.04 -15.29 23.88
N GLU A 18 1.90 -15.22 25.20
CA GLU A 18 3.01 -14.91 26.10
C GLU A 18 4.00 -16.08 26.15
N ASN A 19 5.30 -15.79 26.11
CA ASN A 19 6.36 -16.77 26.01
C ASN A 19 6.11 -17.78 24.87
N GLY A 20 5.69 -17.24 23.70
CA GLY A 20 5.36 -18.03 22.54
C GLY A 20 6.60 -18.57 21.82
N VAL A 21 6.41 -19.63 21.05
CA VAL A 21 7.41 -20.24 20.17
C VAL A 21 6.84 -20.40 18.78
N VAL A 22 7.57 -19.91 17.78
CA VAL A 22 7.31 -20.13 16.37
C VAL A 22 8.30 -21.19 15.86
N THR A 23 7.80 -22.33 15.42
CA THR A 23 8.61 -23.39 14.80
C THR A 23 8.45 -23.31 13.29
N ILE A 24 9.57 -23.24 12.57
CA ILE A 24 9.64 -23.14 11.11
C ILE A 24 10.55 -24.25 10.53
N ASP A 25 10.30 -24.60 9.27
CA ASP A 25 11.21 -25.43 8.49
C ASP A 25 12.34 -24.58 7.85
N ASP A 26 13.19 -25.23 7.05
CA ASP A 26 14.33 -24.58 6.41
C ASP A 26 13.91 -23.61 5.28
N ASP A 27 12.68 -23.67 4.80
CA ASP A 27 12.08 -22.76 3.82
C ASP A 27 11.30 -21.61 4.50
N GLY A 28 11.32 -21.53 5.84
CA GLY A 28 10.59 -20.50 6.61
C GLY A 28 9.09 -20.75 6.76
N ARG A 29 8.61 -21.97 6.45
CA ARG A 29 7.20 -22.35 6.59
C ARG A 29 6.87 -22.59 8.04
N ILE A 30 5.77 -22.01 8.51
CA ILE A 30 5.26 -22.25 9.87
C ILE A 30 4.83 -23.72 10.01
N LEU A 31 5.45 -24.43 10.93
CA LEU A 31 5.11 -25.80 11.29
C LEU A 31 4.20 -25.85 12.51
N LYS A 32 4.47 -25.00 13.51
CA LYS A 32 3.74 -24.96 14.77
C LYS A 32 3.92 -23.64 15.48
N ILE A 33 2.91 -23.25 16.26
CA ILE A 33 3.01 -22.19 17.27
C ILE A 33 2.52 -22.76 18.59
N ASP A 34 3.31 -22.58 19.64
CA ASP A 34 3.01 -23.04 20.97
C ASP A 34 3.70 -22.20 22.04
N ARG A 35 3.83 -22.72 23.28
CA ARG A 35 4.42 -22.00 24.42
C ARG A 35 5.78 -22.59 24.78
N ARG A 36 6.68 -21.74 25.30
CA ARG A 36 8.04 -22.10 25.69
C ARG A 36 8.10 -23.25 26.69
N ASN A 37 7.14 -23.35 27.61
CA ASN A 37 7.10 -24.44 28.60
C ASN A 37 6.88 -25.86 27.98
N GLN A 38 6.64 -25.95 26.68
CA GLN A 38 6.53 -27.21 25.93
C GLN A 38 7.84 -27.60 25.26
N HIS A 39 8.92 -26.83 25.48
CA HIS A 39 10.23 -27.02 24.84
C HIS A 39 11.35 -27.07 25.87
N VAL A 40 12.51 -27.60 25.47
CA VAL A 40 13.76 -27.48 26.19
C VAL A 40 14.42 -26.17 25.74
N ASP A 41 14.79 -25.29 26.67
CA ASP A 41 15.35 -23.97 26.35
C ASP A 41 16.60 -24.02 25.43
N ALA A 42 17.43 -25.09 25.56
CA ALA A 42 18.60 -25.28 24.72
C ALA A 42 18.29 -25.42 23.22
N ASP A 43 17.03 -25.77 22.86
CA ASP A 43 16.57 -25.93 21.49
C ASP A 43 15.98 -24.65 20.90
N LEU A 44 15.92 -23.55 21.69
CA LEU A 44 15.25 -22.34 21.33
C LEU A 44 16.20 -21.17 21.07
N GLU A 45 15.94 -20.41 20.01
CA GLU A 45 16.48 -19.06 19.86
C GLU A 45 15.56 -18.08 20.61
N ILE A 46 16.00 -17.61 21.77
CA ILE A 46 15.18 -16.77 22.68
C ILE A 46 15.53 -15.30 22.50
N TYR A 47 14.52 -14.49 22.28
CA TYR A 47 14.61 -13.03 22.11
C TYR A 47 13.75 -12.28 23.13
N ASN A 48 14.18 -11.07 23.51
CA ASN A 48 13.32 -10.12 24.22
C ASN A 48 12.52 -9.30 23.21
N GLY A 49 11.22 -9.14 23.44
CA GLY A 49 10.32 -8.36 22.60
C GLY A 49 9.17 -9.16 22.01
N VAL A 50 8.74 -8.80 20.81
CA VAL A 50 7.51 -9.31 20.18
C VAL A 50 7.82 -9.87 18.80
N LEU A 51 7.48 -11.15 18.56
CA LEU A 51 7.51 -11.74 17.21
C LEU A 51 6.20 -11.44 16.48
N VAL A 52 6.34 -10.97 15.24
CA VAL A 52 5.23 -10.67 14.35
C VAL A 52 5.51 -11.21 12.95
N PRO A 53 4.50 -11.50 12.11
CA PRO A 53 4.71 -11.82 10.70
C PRO A 53 5.41 -10.67 9.96
N GLY A 54 6.02 -10.98 8.82
CA GLY A 54 6.55 -10.00 7.90
C GLY A 54 5.49 -8.97 7.49
N PHE A 55 5.90 -7.72 7.35
CA PHE A 55 5.01 -6.62 6.99
C PHE A 55 4.62 -6.67 5.51
N VAL A 56 3.44 -6.14 5.23
CA VAL A 56 2.91 -5.94 3.88
C VAL A 56 2.72 -4.46 3.62
N ASN A 57 3.44 -3.93 2.65
CA ASN A 57 3.33 -2.56 2.16
C ASN A 57 2.36 -2.54 0.98
N THR A 58 1.13 -2.08 1.16
CA THR A 58 0.08 -2.21 0.14
C THR A 58 0.09 -1.12 -0.92
N HIS A 59 0.90 -0.07 -0.76
CA HIS A 59 1.03 0.99 -1.74
C HIS A 59 2.43 1.61 -1.70
N CYS A 60 3.13 1.50 -2.82
CA CYS A 60 4.48 2.02 -3.02
C CYS A 60 4.64 2.48 -4.48
N HIS A 61 5.54 3.43 -4.73
CA HIS A 61 6.04 3.78 -6.06
C HIS A 61 7.56 3.60 -6.07
N LEU A 62 8.01 2.36 -6.17
CA LEU A 62 9.44 2.02 -6.12
C LEU A 62 10.21 2.70 -7.28
N GLU A 63 9.57 2.89 -8.43
CA GLU A 63 10.15 3.56 -9.60
C GLU A 63 10.55 5.02 -9.32
N LEU A 64 9.97 5.68 -8.30
CA LEU A 64 10.27 7.06 -7.91
C LEU A 64 11.31 7.18 -6.78
N SER A 65 11.98 6.09 -6.42
CA SER A 65 12.95 6.07 -5.30
C SER A 65 14.12 7.05 -5.46
N HIS A 66 14.47 7.41 -6.69
CA HIS A 66 15.51 8.39 -7.01
C HIS A 66 15.13 9.83 -6.67
N MET A 67 13.84 10.10 -6.44
CA MET A 67 13.32 11.44 -6.16
C MET A 67 13.27 11.77 -4.66
N LYS A 68 13.90 10.98 -3.80
CA LYS A 68 13.93 11.25 -2.35
C LYS A 68 14.42 12.66 -2.04
N GLY A 69 13.58 13.45 -1.34
CA GLY A 69 13.91 14.81 -0.92
C GLY A 69 13.85 15.87 -2.04
N VAL A 70 13.35 15.52 -3.24
CA VAL A 70 13.21 16.48 -4.35
C VAL A 70 11.97 17.35 -4.17
N ALA A 71 10.85 16.79 -3.72
CA ALA A 71 9.64 17.57 -3.47
C ALA A 71 9.68 18.21 -2.07
N PRO A 72 9.33 19.49 -1.92
CA PRO A 72 9.18 20.12 -0.61
C PRO A 72 7.95 19.58 0.13
N THR A 73 8.01 19.53 1.47
CA THR A 73 6.91 19.07 2.32
C THR A 73 5.81 20.13 2.48
N GLY A 74 4.56 19.67 2.66
CA GLY A 74 3.44 20.53 3.07
C GLY A 74 2.96 21.52 2.01
N THR A 75 3.23 21.23 0.74
CA THR A 75 2.84 22.13 -0.37
C THR A 75 1.48 21.81 -0.97
N GLY A 76 0.87 20.69 -0.57
CA GLY A 76 -0.35 20.13 -1.15
C GLY A 76 -0.09 19.28 -2.39
N LEU A 77 -1.10 18.51 -2.80
CA LEU A 77 -0.99 17.50 -3.86
C LEU A 77 -0.60 18.10 -5.22
N LEU A 78 -1.22 19.20 -5.65
CA LEU A 78 -1.03 19.71 -7.01
C LEU A 78 0.38 20.27 -7.27
N PRO A 79 1.00 21.06 -6.36
CA PRO A 79 2.41 21.41 -6.45
C PRO A 79 3.33 20.20 -6.37
N PHE A 80 2.99 19.20 -5.55
CA PHE A 80 3.73 17.94 -5.47
C PHE A 80 3.74 17.21 -6.81
N LEU A 81 2.57 16.98 -7.43
CA LEU A 81 2.44 16.33 -8.75
C LEU A 81 3.25 17.08 -9.83
N LYS A 82 3.19 18.43 -9.83
CA LYS A 82 3.99 19.24 -10.74
C LYS A 82 5.49 19.01 -10.55
N THR A 83 5.96 18.89 -9.31
CA THR A 83 7.35 18.58 -9.00
C THR A 83 7.74 17.20 -9.52
N VAL A 84 6.89 16.17 -9.32
CA VAL A 84 7.13 14.81 -9.85
C VAL A 84 7.29 14.83 -11.36
N VAL A 85 6.35 15.45 -12.09
CA VAL A 85 6.38 15.53 -13.55
C VAL A 85 7.63 16.20 -14.07
N ASN A 86 8.08 17.28 -13.41
CA ASN A 86 9.20 18.09 -13.90
C ASN A 86 10.59 17.50 -13.56
N HIS A 87 10.72 16.61 -12.58
CA HIS A 87 12.01 16.18 -12.05
C HIS A 87 12.23 14.66 -12.07
N ARG A 88 11.25 13.87 -12.53
CA ARG A 88 11.36 12.40 -12.52
C ARG A 88 12.34 11.82 -13.53
N ASP A 89 12.69 12.57 -14.58
CA ASP A 89 13.56 12.08 -15.64
C ASP A 89 15.03 12.42 -15.30
N VAL A 90 15.77 11.39 -14.87
CA VAL A 90 17.20 11.43 -14.58
C VAL A 90 17.90 10.27 -15.31
N SER A 91 19.21 10.08 -15.09
CA SER A 91 19.93 9.01 -15.77
C SER A 91 19.33 7.63 -15.43
N PRO A 92 19.18 6.70 -16.39
CA PRO A 92 18.68 5.34 -16.12
C PRO A 92 19.48 4.61 -15.05
N LYS A 93 20.79 4.86 -14.97
CA LYS A 93 21.68 4.28 -13.95
C LYS A 93 21.32 4.72 -12.54
N ASP A 94 20.97 6.00 -12.35
CA ASP A 94 20.58 6.52 -11.04
C ASP A 94 19.20 6.00 -10.63
N ILE A 95 18.26 5.89 -11.58
CA ILE A 95 16.95 5.27 -11.36
C ILE A 95 17.15 3.83 -10.89
N GLN A 96 17.90 3.01 -11.62
CA GLN A 96 18.14 1.60 -11.26
C GLN A 96 18.82 1.44 -9.91
N LYS A 97 19.82 2.25 -9.61
CA LYS A 97 20.51 2.24 -8.30
C LYS A 97 19.54 2.55 -7.15
N ALA A 98 18.66 3.54 -7.34
CA ALA A 98 17.68 3.92 -6.33
C ALA A 98 16.61 2.85 -6.12
N ILE A 99 16.11 2.22 -7.19
CA ILE A 99 15.17 1.11 -7.15
C ILE A 99 15.74 -0.08 -6.36
N GLN A 100 16.96 -0.53 -6.71
CA GLN A 100 17.64 -1.63 -6.01
C GLN A 100 17.89 -1.32 -4.54
N LYS A 101 18.21 -0.06 -4.22
CA LYS A 101 18.38 0.38 -2.83
C LYS A 101 17.04 0.37 -2.09
N GLY A 102 15.96 0.90 -2.69
CA GLY A 102 14.63 0.92 -2.11
C GLY A 102 14.13 -0.49 -1.78
N ASP A 103 14.28 -1.44 -2.71
CA ASP A 103 13.95 -2.86 -2.49
C ASP A 103 14.73 -3.45 -1.30
N LYS A 104 16.04 -3.26 -1.26
CA LYS A 104 16.89 -3.75 -0.14
C LYS A 104 16.53 -3.09 1.19
N ASP A 105 16.18 -1.81 1.20
CA ASP A 105 15.76 -1.11 2.41
C ASP A 105 14.42 -1.67 2.93
N MET A 106 13.47 -1.97 2.04
CA MET A 106 12.21 -2.64 2.38
C MET A 106 12.42 -4.04 2.95
N GLN A 107 13.32 -4.84 2.35
CA GLN A 107 13.70 -6.17 2.89
C GLN A 107 14.23 -6.06 4.32
N LYS A 108 15.13 -5.10 4.59
CA LYS A 108 15.69 -4.87 5.93
C LYS A 108 14.65 -4.37 6.93
N ALA A 109 13.65 -3.62 6.44
CA ALA A 109 12.52 -3.16 7.24
C ALA A 109 11.48 -4.26 7.53
N GLY A 110 11.78 -5.53 7.16
CA GLY A 110 10.92 -6.68 7.44
C GLY A 110 9.68 -6.77 6.57
N ILE A 111 9.68 -6.14 5.39
CA ILE A 111 8.60 -6.23 4.41
C ILE A 111 8.77 -7.49 3.56
N VAL A 112 7.69 -8.24 3.39
CA VAL A 112 7.64 -9.51 2.63
C VAL A 112 6.75 -9.44 1.39
N ALA A 113 5.86 -8.46 1.31
CA ALA A 113 5.08 -8.20 0.10
C ALA A 113 4.80 -6.71 -0.09
N VAL A 114 4.70 -6.30 -1.36
CA VAL A 114 4.48 -4.91 -1.77
C VAL A 114 3.45 -4.83 -2.88
N GLY A 115 2.46 -3.96 -2.72
CA GLY A 115 1.64 -3.44 -3.81
C GLY A 115 2.34 -2.23 -4.41
N ASP A 116 2.90 -2.36 -5.61
CA ASP A 116 3.77 -1.35 -6.19
C ASP A 116 3.23 -0.79 -7.50
N ILE A 117 3.09 0.51 -7.54
CA ILE A 117 2.71 1.24 -8.76
C ILE A 117 3.90 1.30 -9.71
N SER A 118 3.67 1.00 -10.98
CA SER A 118 4.71 1.10 -12.00
C SER A 118 4.12 1.55 -13.35
N ASN A 119 4.60 2.68 -13.82
CA ASN A 119 4.25 3.23 -15.13
C ASN A 119 5.29 2.88 -16.21
N LYS A 120 6.44 2.32 -15.80
CA LYS A 120 7.56 1.93 -16.67
C LYS A 120 8.04 0.52 -16.28
N LEU A 121 8.97 -0.03 -17.06
CA LEU A 121 9.61 -1.34 -16.79
C LEU A 121 10.86 -1.23 -15.89
N ASP A 122 11.18 -0.05 -15.38
CA ASP A 122 12.41 0.19 -14.62
C ASP A 122 12.53 -0.68 -13.36
N THR A 123 11.40 -1.13 -12.79
CA THR A 123 11.38 -1.98 -11.58
C THR A 123 11.34 -3.49 -11.88
N ALA A 124 11.11 -3.89 -13.14
CA ALA A 124 10.78 -5.28 -13.50
C ALA A 124 11.87 -6.29 -13.11
N ASP A 125 13.14 -5.99 -13.43
CA ASP A 125 14.26 -6.87 -13.10
C ASP A 125 14.47 -6.98 -11.58
N THR A 126 14.47 -5.84 -10.89
CA THR A 126 14.62 -5.84 -9.42
C THR A 126 13.52 -6.65 -8.74
N LYS A 127 12.27 -6.52 -9.16
CA LYS A 127 11.15 -7.30 -8.63
C LYS A 127 11.28 -8.80 -8.95
N SER A 128 11.81 -9.15 -10.12
CA SER A 128 12.04 -10.54 -10.51
C SER A 128 13.07 -11.24 -9.64
N ASP A 129 14.06 -10.52 -9.15
CA ASP A 129 15.19 -11.05 -8.38
C ASP A 129 14.98 -10.89 -6.85
N SER A 130 13.98 -10.12 -6.43
CA SER A 130 13.70 -9.85 -5.03
C SER A 130 13.02 -11.03 -4.32
N PRO A 131 13.34 -11.29 -3.04
CA PRO A 131 12.57 -12.20 -2.21
C PRO A 131 11.22 -11.64 -1.78
N ILE A 132 10.99 -10.33 -1.96
CA ILE A 132 9.69 -9.69 -1.69
C ILE A 132 8.70 -10.12 -2.78
N LYS A 133 7.48 -10.48 -2.40
CA LYS A 133 6.37 -10.70 -3.33
C LYS A 133 5.81 -9.36 -3.80
N TYR A 134 5.80 -9.12 -5.10
CA TYR A 134 5.25 -7.90 -5.66
C TYR A 134 3.88 -8.13 -6.31
N TYR A 135 2.92 -7.27 -5.99
CA TYR A 135 1.73 -7.05 -6.81
C TYR A 135 1.93 -5.74 -7.57
N THR A 136 2.23 -5.82 -8.87
CA THR A 136 2.49 -4.63 -9.67
C THR A 136 1.18 -4.07 -10.22
N PHE A 137 0.88 -2.84 -9.87
CA PHE A 137 -0.23 -2.06 -10.39
C PHE A 137 0.28 -1.18 -11.54
N VAL A 138 -0.05 -1.56 -12.78
CA VAL A 138 0.28 -0.73 -13.95
C VAL A 138 -0.80 0.33 -14.08
N GLU A 139 -0.46 1.51 -13.63
CA GLU A 139 -1.35 2.64 -13.47
C GLU A 139 -1.50 3.40 -14.79
N MET A 140 -2.74 3.66 -15.20
CA MET A 140 -3.08 4.33 -16.45
C MET A 140 -3.88 5.60 -16.21
N PHE A 141 -3.63 6.62 -17.01
CA PHE A 141 -4.32 7.91 -16.94
C PHE A 141 -4.35 8.62 -18.30
N ASP A 142 -5.49 9.20 -18.65
CA ASP A 142 -5.75 9.95 -19.89
C ASP A 142 -6.31 11.35 -19.63
N PHE A 143 -6.24 11.81 -18.36
CA PHE A 143 -6.69 13.14 -17.94
C PHE A 143 -8.13 13.47 -18.34
N LEU A 144 -9.03 12.49 -18.20
CA LEU A 144 -10.46 12.60 -18.56
C LEU A 144 -10.71 12.82 -20.07
N GLN A 145 -9.73 12.50 -20.93
CA GLN A 145 -9.83 12.66 -22.40
C GLN A 145 -10.16 11.32 -23.04
N ASP A 146 -11.43 11.05 -23.35
CA ASP A 146 -11.86 9.80 -24.01
C ASP A 146 -11.09 9.51 -25.32
N ASP A 147 -10.67 10.56 -26.04
CA ASP A 147 -9.90 10.42 -27.29
C ASP A 147 -8.47 9.90 -27.05
N TRP A 148 -7.93 10.09 -25.85
CA TRP A 148 -6.59 9.60 -25.50
C TRP A 148 -6.61 8.17 -24.95
N ALA A 149 -7.78 7.67 -24.56
CA ALA A 149 -7.92 6.39 -23.85
C ALA A 149 -7.29 5.20 -24.60
N GLN A 150 -7.53 5.09 -25.93
CA GLN A 150 -6.99 3.98 -26.72
C GLN A 150 -5.46 4.01 -26.75
N LYS A 151 -4.87 5.16 -27.08
CA LYS A 151 -3.42 5.31 -27.12
C LYS A 151 -2.79 5.03 -25.76
N THR A 152 -3.34 5.61 -24.69
CA THR A 152 -2.90 5.37 -23.32
C THR A 152 -2.92 3.88 -22.97
N PHE A 153 -4.04 3.22 -23.25
CA PHE A 153 -4.19 1.79 -22.98
C PHE A 153 -3.16 0.95 -23.74
N ASP A 154 -2.93 1.24 -25.01
CA ASP A 154 -1.98 0.51 -25.86
C ASP A 154 -0.54 0.69 -25.35
N ASP A 155 -0.14 1.92 -25.02
CA ASP A 155 1.19 2.25 -24.48
C ASP A 155 1.46 1.51 -23.15
N TYR A 156 0.53 1.59 -22.19
CA TYR A 156 0.69 0.95 -20.88
C TYR A 156 0.45 -0.58 -20.90
N SER A 157 -0.25 -1.11 -21.91
CA SER A 157 -0.37 -2.56 -22.11
C SER A 157 0.98 -3.22 -22.38
N ILE A 158 1.93 -2.50 -22.98
CA ILE A 158 3.31 -2.96 -23.17
C ILE A 158 3.99 -3.11 -21.82
N VAL A 159 3.82 -2.12 -20.93
CA VAL A 159 4.35 -2.17 -19.55
C VAL A 159 3.73 -3.31 -18.76
N LEU A 160 2.41 -3.51 -18.85
CA LEU A 160 1.71 -4.60 -18.18
C LEU A 160 2.23 -5.97 -18.62
N LYS A 161 2.42 -6.18 -19.92
CA LYS A 161 2.96 -7.43 -20.48
C LYS A 161 4.40 -7.67 -20.03
N GLY A 162 5.22 -6.62 -19.93
CA GLY A 162 6.63 -6.70 -19.55
C GLY A 162 6.88 -6.92 -18.04
N GLN A 163 5.87 -6.71 -17.17
CA GLN A 163 6.04 -7.02 -15.75
C GLN A 163 6.14 -8.53 -15.50
N SER A 164 7.06 -8.91 -14.62
CA SER A 164 7.39 -10.30 -14.33
C SER A 164 6.37 -10.98 -13.41
N ASP A 165 6.06 -12.25 -13.70
CA ASP A 165 5.26 -13.14 -12.86
C ASP A 165 6.14 -14.11 -12.03
N LYS A 166 7.48 -13.96 -12.06
CA LYS A 166 8.41 -14.80 -11.29
C LYS A 166 8.17 -14.67 -9.80
N ASN A 167 8.54 -15.70 -9.04
CA ASN A 167 8.43 -15.76 -7.58
C ASN A 167 7.01 -15.57 -7.04
N GLY A 168 5.99 -15.84 -7.87
CA GLY A 168 4.58 -15.62 -7.51
C GLY A 168 4.15 -14.15 -7.55
N ASN A 169 4.94 -13.28 -8.19
CA ASN A 169 4.55 -11.90 -8.45
C ASN A 169 3.27 -11.83 -9.28
N ARG A 170 2.48 -10.81 -9.05
CA ARG A 170 1.20 -10.57 -9.71
C ARG A 170 1.16 -9.17 -10.30
N LYS A 171 0.22 -8.94 -11.21
CA LYS A 171 0.03 -7.65 -11.86
C LYS A 171 -1.42 -7.41 -12.26
N SER A 172 -1.80 -6.15 -12.37
CA SER A 172 -3.07 -5.71 -12.94
C SER A 172 -2.95 -4.32 -13.56
N ALA A 173 -3.82 -4.02 -14.52
CA ALA A 173 -4.02 -2.68 -15.05
C ALA A 173 -4.95 -1.91 -14.11
N VAL A 174 -4.57 -0.72 -13.69
CA VAL A 174 -5.34 0.04 -12.70
C VAL A 174 -5.54 1.50 -13.11
N PRO A 175 -6.64 2.14 -12.68
CA PRO A 175 -6.81 3.58 -12.82
C PRO A 175 -5.91 4.32 -11.83
N HIS A 176 -5.28 5.43 -12.24
CA HIS A 176 -4.50 6.29 -11.36
C HIS A 176 -5.34 6.92 -10.26
N ALA A 177 -6.29 7.77 -10.64
CA ALA A 177 -7.16 8.50 -9.73
C ALA A 177 -8.47 8.88 -10.44
N PRO A 178 -9.55 9.18 -9.71
CA PRO A 178 -10.82 9.57 -10.33
C PRO A 178 -10.68 10.76 -11.27
N TYR A 179 -9.85 11.73 -10.91
CA TYR A 179 -9.64 12.97 -11.66
C TYR A 179 -8.71 12.83 -12.89
N THR A 180 -8.09 11.69 -13.12
CA THR A 180 -7.18 11.48 -14.26
C THR A 180 -7.62 10.41 -15.23
N VAL A 181 -8.76 9.75 -15.01
CA VAL A 181 -9.18 8.59 -15.80
C VAL A 181 -10.56 8.81 -16.41
N SER A 182 -10.65 8.76 -17.73
CA SER A 182 -11.90 8.89 -18.46
C SER A 182 -12.79 7.64 -18.31
N LYS A 183 -14.08 7.79 -18.59
CA LYS A 183 -15.04 6.66 -18.60
C LYS A 183 -14.63 5.57 -19.58
N LYS A 184 -14.11 5.96 -20.75
CA LYS A 184 -13.65 5.04 -21.77
C LYS A 184 -12.44 4.23 -21.27
N LEU A 185 -11.45 4.89 -20.66
CA LEU A 185 -10.28 4.19 -20.11
C LEU A 185 -10.68 3.26 -18.95
N PHE A 186 -11.57 3.67 -18.04
CA PHE A 186 -12.12 2.77 -17.01
C PHE A 186 -12.73 1.50 -17.63
N SER A 187 -13.52 1.64 -18.71
CA SER A 187 -14.12 0.49 -19.40
C SER A 187 -13.05 -0.44 -19.98
N MET A 188 -11.98 0.11 -20.54
CA MET A 188 -10.87 -0.68 -21.09
C MET A 188 -10.11 -1.42 -19.98
N LEU A 189 -9.82 -0.75 -18.85
CA LEU A 189 -9.18 -1.36 -17.68
C LEU A 189 -10.01 -2.51 -17.09
N LYS A 190 -11.33 -2.31 -16.99
CA LYS A 190 -12.26 -3.37 -16.56
C LYS A 190 -12.17 -4.60 -17.45
N ASN A 191 -12.08 -4.42 -18.77
CA ASN A 191 -11.99 -5.50 -19.74
C ASN A 191 -10.61 -6.17 -19.77
N ALA A 192 -9.55 -5.45 -19.41
CA ALA A 192 -8.18 -5.99 -19.36
C ALA A 192 -7.96 -6.92 -18.17
N ASN A 193 -8.62 -6.67 -17.04
CA ASN A 193 -8.55 -7.51 -15.84
C ASN A 193 -9.63 -8.60 -15.90
N THR A 194 -9.40 -9.65 -16.67
CA THR A 194 -10.37 -10.75 -16.90
C THR A 194 -10.50 -11.68 -15.69
N GLU A 195 -9.44 -11.80 -14.88
CA GLU A 195 -9.43 -12.58 -13.65
C GLU A 195 -9.71 -11.69 -12.44
N ILE A 196 -10.34 -12.27 -11.40
CA ILE A 196 -10.56 -11.55 -10.14
C ILE A 196 -9.23 -11.34 -9.45
N GLY A 197 -8.71 -10.13 -9.60
CA GLY A 197 -7.44 -9.68 -9.03
C GLY A 197 -7.63 -8.54 -8.03
N THR A 198 -6.54 -7.85 -7.73
CA THR A 198 -6.56 -6.61 -6.96
C THR A 198 -6.39 -5.43 -7.90
N VAL A 199 -7.19 -4.39 -7.70
CA VAL A 199 -7.07 -3.10 -8.38
C VAL A 199 -6.86 -2.00 -7.34
N SER A 200 -6.04 -1.01 -7.67
CA SER A 200 -5.71 0.12 -6.81
C SER A 200 -6.15 1.42 -7.47
N ILE A 201 -6.50 2.41 -6.66
CA ILE A 201 -6.81 3.77 -7.13
C ILE A 201 -6.51 4.78 -6.00
N HIS A 202 -5.82 5.87 -6.33
CA HIS A 202 -5.69 7.01 -5.42
C HIS A 202 -7.07 7.63 -5.20
N ASN A 203 -7.41 7.93 -3.96
CA ASN A 203 -8.78 8.30 -3.58
C ASN A 203 -8.82 9.33 -2.48
N GLN A 204 -9.56 10.41 -2.71
CA GLN A 204 -9.88 11.44 -1.72
C GLN A 204 -8.66 11.89 -0.92
N GLU A 205 -7.55 12.13 -1.63
CA GLU A 205 -6.28 12.53 -1.03
C GLU A 205 -6.30 13.99 -0.60
N THR A 206 -6.96 14.87 -1.38
CA THR A 206 -7.07 16.30 -1.12
C THR A 206 -8.52 16.78 -1.22
N ALA A 207 -8.84 17.86 -0.51
CA ALA A 207 -10.15 18.52 -0.59
C ALA A 207 -10.47 19.05 -2.01
N HIS A 208 -9.45 19.40 -2.80
CA HIS A 208 -9.63 19.87 -4.19
C HIS A 208 -10.22 18.78 -5.09
N GLU A 209 -9.94 17.49 -4.82
CA GLU A 209 -10.50 16.35 -5.53
C GLU A 209 -12.03 16.31 -5.37
N ASP A 210 -12.52 16.33 -4.14
CA ASP A 210 -13.96 16.32 -3.87
C ASP A 210 -14.63 17.59 -4.42
N ASN A 211 -14.03 18.78 -4.26
CA ASN A 211 -14.56 20.03 -4.83
C ASN A 211 -14.71 19.97 -6.35
N PHE A 212 -13.77 19.34 -7.04
CA PHE A 212 -13.84 19.15 -8.49
C PHE A 212 -15.02 18.28 -8.89
N PHE A 213 -15.27 17.17 -8.19
CA PHE A 213 -16.38 16.27 -8.49
C PHE A 213 -17.75 16.80 -8.02
N LEU A 214 -17.79 17.50 -6.89
CA LEU A 214 -19.04 18.08 -6.36
C LEU A 214 -19.56 19.25 -7.23
N SER A 215 -18.66 20.15 -7.65
CA SER A 215 -19.07 21.43 -8.22
C SER A 215 -18.19 21.96 -9.36
N LYS A 216 -17.18 21.21 -9.78
CA LYS A 216 -16.15 21.65 -10.76
C LYS A 216 -15.47 22.95 -10.32
N THR A 217 -15.00 22.95 -9.06
CA THR A 217 -14.27 24.07 -8.43
C THR A 217 -12.97 23.57 -7.81
N GLY A 218 -12.13 24.48 -7.30
CA GLY A 218 -10.86 24.17 -6.67
C GLY A 218 -9.70 24.17 -7.65
N ASP A 219 -8.50 23.91 -7.12
CA ASP A 219 -7.24 24.13 -7.81
C ASP A 219 -6.97 23.13 -8.96
N PHE A 220 -7.78 22.07 -9.08
CA PHE A 220 -7.71 21.18 -10.26
C PHE A 220 -8.00 21.91 -11.57
N LEU A 221 -8.78 23.00 -11.55
CA LEU A 221 -9.02 23.82 -12.75
C LEU A 221 -7.71 24.45 -13.26
N GLU A 222 -6.93 25.05 -12.36
CA GLU A 222 -5.64 25.63 -12.71
C GLU A 222 -4.60 24.56 -13.05
N PHE A 223 -4.68 23.38 -12.40
CA PHE A 223 -3.85 22.23 -12.75
C PHE A 223 -4.04 21.78 -14.20
N TYR A 224 -5.28 21.53 -14.63
CA TYR A 224 -5.57 21.14 -16.01
C TYR A 224 -5.16 22.22 -17.01
N LYS A 225 -5.44 23.50 -16.69
CA LYS A 225 -5.02 24.62 -17.52
C LYS A 225 -3.49 24.70 -17.67
N ALA A 226 -2.73 24.48 -16.60
CA ALA A 226 -1.27 24.49 -16.64
C ALA A 226 -0.71 23.38 -17.55
N PHE A 227 -1.39 22.23 -17.67
CA PHE A 227 -1.05 21.15 -18.58
C PHE A 227 -1.73 21.26 -19.96
N GLN A 228 -2.44 22.38 -20.26
CA GLN A 228 -3.17 22.62 -21.51
C GLN A 228 -4.23 21.54 -21.81
N ILE A 229 -4.83 20.96 -20.76
CA ILE A 229 -5.83 19.94 -20.86
C ILE A 229 -7.22 20.60 -20.79
N ASN A 230 -8.04 20.36 -21.80
CA ASN A 230 -9.41 20.86 -21.83
C ASN A 230 -10.37 19.95 -21.07
N ILE A 231 -11.01 20.48 -20.03
CA ILE A 231 -12.01 19.79 -19.22
C ILE A 231 -13.41 20.38 -19.36
N ASP A 232 -13.69 21.15 -20.41
CA ASP A 232 -15.00 21.80 -20.59
C ASP A 232 -16.14 20.79 -20.70
N VAL A 233 -15.86 19.61 -21.26
CA VAL A 233 -16.83 18.51 -21.39
C VAL A 233 -17.15 17.83 -20.05
N PHE A 234 -16.26 17.91 -19.06
CA PHE A 234 -16.48 17.30 -17.75
C PHE A 234 -17.64 18.00 -17.03
N ARG A 235 -18.59 17.21 -16.54
CA ARG A 235 -19.71 17.66 -15.71
C ARG A 235 -19.57 17.12 -14.30
N PRO A 236 -19.69 17.97 -13.27
CA PRO A 236 -19.60 17.53 -11.88
C PRO A 236 -20.69 16.52 -11.55
N THR A 237 -20.33 15.49 -10.81
CA THR A 237 -21.24 14.40 -10.44
C THR A 237 -22.15 14.75 -9.28
N LYS A 238 -21.87 15.86 -8.58
CA LYS A 238 -22.53 16.29 -7.33
C LYS A 238 -22.36 15.29 -6.18
N LYS A 239 -21.39 14.40 -6.29
CA LYS A 239 -20.95 13.44 -5.28
C LYS A 239 -19.44 13.51 -5.15
N THR A 240 -18.89 13.01 -4.05
CA THR A 240 -17.44 12.90 -3.85
C THR A 240 -16.80 12.00 -4.91
N SER A 241 -15.50 12.15 -5.13
CA SER A 241 -14.73 11.48 -6.19
C SER A 241 -14.86 9.96 -6.19
N ILE A 242 -14.93 9.35 -5.01
CA ILE A 242 -15.05 7.90 -4.85
C ILE A 242 -16.29 7.33 -5.57
N HIS A 243 -17.38 8.09 -5.63
CA HIS A 243 -18.60 7.64 -6.33
C HIS A 243 -18.40 7.55 -7.84
N TYR A 244 -17.56 8.42 -8.43
CA TYR A 244 -17.19 8.31 -9.83
C TYR A 244 -16.35 7.05 -10.08
N ALA A 245 -15.37 6.76 -9.22
CA ALA A 245 -14.58 5.54 -9.30
C ALA A 245 -15.47 4.28 -9.22
N MET A 246 -16.30 4.18 -8.17
CA MET A 246 -17.19 3.04 -7.98
C MET A 246 -18.15 2.81 -9.14
N GLN A 247 -18.65 3.88 -9.78
CA GLN A 247 -19.55 3.77 -10.93
C GLN A 247 -18.90 3.07 -12.13
N HIS A 248 -17.56 3.16 -12.27
CA HIS A 248 -16.84 2.70 -13.45
C HIS A 248 -15.95 1.48 -13.20
N MET A 249 -15.60 1.18 -11.94
CA MET A 249 -14.80 0.02 -11.54
C MET A 249 -15.66 -1.25 -11.43
N ASN A 250 -15.02 -2.42 -11.40
CA ASN A 250 -15.68 -3.70 -11.19
C ASN A 250 -15.73 -4.05 -9.70
N PRO A 251 -16.94 -4.21 -9.08
CA PRO A 251 -17.08 -4.53 -7.65
C PRO A 251 -16.58 -5.93 -7.26
N ASP A 252 -16.35 -6.82 -8.21
CA ASP A 252 -15.90 -8.19 -7.93
C ASP A 252 -14.40 -8.27 -7.60
N HIS A 253 -13.61 -7.30 -8.08
CA HIS A 253 -12.20 -7.20 -7.74
C HIS A 253 -11.98 -6.78 -6.28
N ARG A 254 -10.85 -7.19 -5.69
CA ARG A 254 -10.34 -6.54 -4.48
C ARG A 254 -9.95 -5.12 -4.85
N THR A 255 -10.67 -4.15 -4.34
CA THR A 255 -10.41 -2.73 -4.62
C THR A 255 -9.68 -2.09 -3.44
N LEU A 256 -8.49 -1.56 -3.71
CA LEU A 256 -7.67 -0.84 -2.76
C LEU A 256 -7.79 0.66 -3.01
N PHE A 257 -8.57 1.35 -2.21
CA PHE A 257 -8.62 2.81 -2.18
C PHE A 257 -7.45 3.34 -1.37
N VAL A 258 -6.67 4.27 -1.94
CA VAL A 258 -5.39 4.73 -1.37
C VAL A 258 -5.50 6.17 -0.87
N HIS A 259 -4.77 6.50 0.21
CA HIS A 259 -4.73 7.74 0.97
C HIS A 259 -5.96 7.98 1.84
N ASN A 260 -7.12 8.21 1.27
CA ASN A 260 -8.41 8.34 1.95
C ASN A 260 -8.45 9.48 2.99
N THR A 261 -7.63 10.52 2.81
CA THR A 261 -7.45 11.62 3.77
C THR A 261 -8.75 12.38 4.03
N MET A 262 -9.56 12.56 2.98
CA MET A 262 -10.81 13.30 3.03
C MET A 262 -12.07 12.41 3.17
N THR A 263 -11.91 11.08 3.16
CA THR A 263 -13.02 10.11 3.18
C THR A 263 -13.90 10.25 4.42
N LYS A 264 -15.22 10.29 4.23
CA LYS A 264 -16.22 10.43 5.28
C LYS A 264 -16.96 9.11 5.54
N PRO A 265 -17.64 8.94 6.70
CA PRO A 265 -18.42 7.73 6.99
C PRO A 265 -19.40 7.33 5.88
N VAL A 266 -20.06 8.31 5.24
CA VAL A 266 -21.00 8.07 4.15
C VAL A 266 -20.31 7.46 2.92
N ASP A 267 -19.08 7.85 2.62
CA ASP A 267 -18.29 7.30 1.52
C ASP A 267 -17.87 5.86 1.82
N ILE A 268 -17.45 5.59 3.07
CA ILE A 268 -17.08 4.23 3.54
C ILE A 268 -18.29 3.29 3.43
N GLN A 269 -19.46 3.73 3.91
CA GLN A 269 -20.70 2.97 3.84
C GLN A 269 -21.13 2.72 2.39
N ALA A 270 -21.03 3.72 1.52
CA ALA A 270 -21.31 3.57 0.09
C ALA A 270 -20.37 2.56 -0.57
N ALA A 271 -19.07 2.58 -0.26
CA ALA A 271 -18.11 1.64 -0.79
C ALA A 271 -18.36 0.21 -0.30
N HIS A 272 -18.71 0.01 0.98
CA HIS A 272 -19.08 -1.30 1.53
C HIS A 272 -20.40 -1.83 0.96
N ALA A 273 -21.35 -0.95 0.63
CA ALA A 273 -22.58 -1.34 -0.07
C ALA A 273 -22.32 -1.70 -1.54
N TRP A 274 -21.32 -1.05 -2.18
CA TRP A 274 -20.93 -1.31 -3.56
C TRP A 274 -20.20 -2.64 -3.72
N SER A 275 -19.28 -2.98 -2.79
CA SER A 275 -18.51 -4.23 -2.85
C SER A 275 -18.10 -4.73 -1.47
N LYS A 276 -18.11 -6.06 -1.30
CA LYS A 276 -17.55 -6.75 -0.11
C LYS A 276 -16.02 -6.84 -0.14
N ASN A 277 -15.39 -6.52 -1.25
CA ASN A 277 -13.95 -6.69 -1.50
C ASN A 277 -13.18 -5.36 -1.42
N VAL A 278 -13.66 -4.42 -0.59
CA VAL A 278 -13.02 -3.11 -0.40
C VAL A 278 -11.96 -3.18 0.69
N TYR A 279 -10.80 -2.58 0.39
CA TYR A 279 -9.69 -2.34 1.28
C TYR A 279 -9.27 -0.87 1.22
N TRP A 280 -8.74 -0.34 2.32
CA TRP A 280 -8.40 1.08 2.48
C TRP A 280 -6.93 1.21 2.86
N ALA A 281 -6.07 1.59 1.93
CA ALA A 281 -4.67 1.84 2.22
C ALA A 281 -4.49 3.25 2.77
N THR A 282 -3.86 3.35 3.93
CA THR A 282 -3.39 4.62 4.47
C THR A 282 -1.88 4.71 4.29
N CYS A 283 -1.39 5.91 3.92
CA CYS A 283 0.03 6.22 3.78
C CYS A 283 0.36 7.39 4.72
N PRO A 284 0.42 7.17 6.04
CA PRO A 284 0.43 8.24 7.05
C PRO A 284 1.52 9.28 6.83
N ASN A 285 2.75 8.84 6.54
CA ASN A 285 3.87 9.75 6.32
C ASN A 285 3.70 10.55 5.04
N ALA A 286 3.26 9.92 3.95
CA ALA A 286 3.01 10.62 2.68
C ALA A 286 1.86 11.63 2.81
N ASN A 287 0.79 11.26 3.49
CA ASN A 287 -0.34 12.17 3.75
C ASN A 287 0.11 13.41 4.54
N LEU A 288 0.96 13.23 5.56
CA LEU A 288 1.56 14.36 6.28
C LEU A 288 2.57 15.13 5.43
N TYR A 289 3.36 14.44 4.61
CA TYR A 289 4.37 15.05 3.75
C TYR A 289 3.74 15.98 2.71
N ILE A 290 2.63 15.56 2.11
CA ILE A 290 1.97 16.26 1.00
C ILE A 290 0.94 17.27 1.53
N GLU A 291 -0.05 16.83 2.33
CA GLU A 291 -1.25 17.58 2.69
C GLU A 291 -1.26 18.05 4.16
N ASN A 292 -0.21 17.74 4.95
CA ASN A 292 -0.20 17.99 6.40
C ASN A 292 -1.42 17.41 7.14
N GLY A 293 -2.03 16.33 6.62
CA GLY A 293 -3.25 15.76 7.14
C GLY A 293 -3.21 14.24 7.25
N LEU A 294 -4.01 13.67 8.13
CA LEU A 294 -4.23 12.23 8.25
C LEU A 294 -5.72 11.92 8.08
N PRO A 295 -6.07 10.74 7.55
CA PRO A 295 -7.44 10.25 7.62
C PRO A 295 -7.95 10.22 9.06
N ASN A 296 -9.23 10.45 9.27
CA ASN A 296 -9.83 10.19 10.57
C ASN A 296 -10.07 8.67 10.72
N TYR A 297 -9.11 7.96 11.34
CA TYR A 297 -9.18 6.50 11.46
C TYR A 297 -10.39 6.01 12.27
N GLN A 298 -10.96 6.85 13.16
CA GLN A 298 -12.18 6.47 13.88
C GLN A 298 -13.34 6.18 12.91
N TYR A 299 -13.45 6.93 11.81
CA TYR A 299 -14.47 6.66 10.79
C TYR A 299 -14.36 5.26 10.19
N PHE A 300 -13.13 4.80 9.95
CA PHE A 300 -12.86 3.47 9.41
C PHE A 300 -13.09 2.37 10.46
N LEU A 301 -12.69 2.61 11.72
CA LEU A 301 -12.93 1.69 12.82
C LEU A 301 -14.43 1.51 13.10
N ASP A 302 -15.19 2.59 13.16
CA ASP A 302 -16.63 2.56 13.42
C ASP A 302 -17.40 1.82 12.31
N ASN A 303 -16.90 1.86 11.09
CA ASN A 303 -17.48 1.17 9.95
C ASN A 303 -16.81 -0.20 9.67
N GLN A 304 -15.98 -0.71 10.57
CA GLN A 304 -15.29 -2.02 10.45
C GLN A 304 -14.54 -2.17 9.12
N ALA A 305 -13.95 -1.09 8.64
CA ALA A 305 -13.25 -1.04 7.38
C ALA A 305 -11.95 -1.86 7.43
N ARG A 306 -11.67 -2.60 6.35
CA ARG A 306 -10.42 -3.35 6.21
C ARG A 306 -9.29 -2.41 5.79
N MET A 307 -8.69 -1.76 6.80
CA MET A 307 -7.55 -0.88 6.59
C MET A 307 -6.28 -1.68 6.30
N THR A 308 -5.37 -1.09 5.52
CA THR A 308 -4.03 -1.56 5.24
C THR A 308 -3.04 -0.39 5.32
N ILE A 309 -1.74 -0.67 5.33
CA ILE A 309 -0.69 0.35 5.40
C ILE A 309 0.14 0.33 4.12
N GLY A 310 0.33 1.50 3.52
CA GLY A 310 1.24 1.77 2.43
C GLY A 310 2.28 2.82 2.82
N THR A 311 3.39 2.90 2.09
CA THR A 311 4.44 3.91 2.31
C THR A 311 4.38 5.05 1.31
N ASP A 312 3.68 4.84 0.18
CA ASP A 312 3.80 5.69 -0.99
C ASP A 312 5.26 5.75 -1.51
N SER A 313 5.66 6.79 -2.23
CA SER A 313 6.98 6.94 -2.81
C SER A 313 8.00 7.55 -1.84
N LEU A 314 9.30 7.40 -2.13
CA LEU A 314 10.34 8.19 -1.47
C LEU A 314 10.31 9.68 -1.86
N THR A 315 9.52 10.07 -2.85
CA THR A 315 9.29 11.49 -3.17
C THR A 315 8.42 12.17 -2.13
N SER A 316 7.49 11.41 -1.53
CA SER A 316 6.52 11.83 -0.51
C SER A 316 6.80 11.24 0.87
N ASN A 317 7.96 10.60 1.08
CA ASN A 317 8.27 9.93 2.33
C ASN A 317 9.77 9.98 2.65
N TRP A 318 10.12 9.80 3.91
CA TRP A 318 11.51 9.77 4.37
C TRP A 318 12.14 8.37 4.25
N GLN A 319 11.32 7.31 4.27
CA GLN A 319 11.73 5.90 4.18
C GLN A 319 10.58 4.99 3.71
N LEU A 320 10.92 3.81 3.15
CA LEU A 320 9.97 2.76 2.80
C LEU A 320 9.88 1.73 3.94
N SER A 321 9.17 2.07 5.02
CA SER A 321 9.08 1.22 6.20
C SER A 321 7.67 1.25 6.82
N VAL A 322 7.00 0.12 6.82
CA VAL A 322 5.67 -0.04 7.43
C VAL A 322 5.70 0.26 8.94
N LEU A 323 6.79 -0.08 9.64
CA LEU A 323 6.92 0.27 11.05
C LEU A 323 6.95 1.79 11.27
N GLU A 324 7.60 2.56 10.40
CA GLU A 324 7.64 4.03 10.52
C GLU A 324 6.25 4.64 10.25
N GLU A 325 5.44 4.03 9.36
CA GLU A 325 4.02 4.40 9.21
C GLU A 325 3.22 4.12 10.49
N MET A 326 3.42 2.93 11.10
CA MET A 326 2.78 2.60 12.38
C MET A 326 3.19 3.56 13.51
N LYS A 327 4.44 4.04 13.55
CA LYS A 327 4.88 5.06 14.52
C LYS A 327 4.12 6.38 14.35
N THR A 328 3.91 6.78 13.10
CA THR A 328 3.13 7.99 12.78
C THR A 328 1.69 7.86 13.24
N ILE A 329 1.04 6.71 12.99
CA ILE A 329 -0.30 6.43 13.50
C ILE A 329 -0.30 6.49 15.04
N ALA A 330 0.61 5.78 15.70
CA ALA A 330 0.69 5.74 17.15
C ALA A 330 0.90 7.12 17.79
N LYS A 331 1.65 8.00 17.12
CA LYS A 331 1.95 9.36 17.57
C LYS A 331 0.75 10.31 17.45
N PHE A 332 0.06 10.28 16.31
CA PHE A 332 -0.99 11.25 15.98
C PHE A 332 -2.41 10.72 16.22
N GLN A 333 -2.59 9.40 16.30
CA GLN A 333 -3.88 8.71 16.43
C GLN A 333 -3.76 7.59 17.50
N SER A 334 -3.33 7.97 18.71
CA SER A 334 -2.93 7.05 19.79
C SER A 334 -4.05 6.13 20.30
N TYR A 335 -5.28 6.32 19.88
CA TYR A 335 -6.40 5.42 20.15
C TYR A 335 -6.40 4.15 19.30
N VAL A 336 -5.60 4.11 18.21
CA VAL A 336 -5.43 2.91 17.38
C VAL A 336 -4.43 1.99 18.09
N SER A 337 -4.89 0.85 18.59
CA SER A 337 -4.03 -0.08 19.33
C SER A 337 -2.97 -0.74 18.44
N PHE A 338 -1.91 -1.27 19.06
CA PHE A 338 -0.86 -2.02 18.35
C PHE A 338 -1.44 -3.20 17.57
N GLU A 339 -2.36 -3.95 18.16
CA GLU A 339 -2.98 -5.13 17.53
C GLU A 339 -3.74 -4.77 16.26
N ILE A 340 -4.48 -3.65 16.29
CA ILE A 340 -5.19 -3.13 15.13
C ILE A 340 -4.19 -2.73 14.03
N MET A 341 -3.17 -1.93 14.38
CA MET A 341 -2.14 -1.50 13.42
C MET A 341 -1.36 -2.69 12.85
N LEU A 342 -1.05 -3.70 13.68
CA LEU A 342 -0.36 -4.90 13.22
C LEU A 342 -1.19 -5.68 12.21
N LYS A 343 -2.50 -5.82 12.44
CA LYS A 343 -3.41 -6.46 11.49
C LYS A 343 -3.45 -5.71 10.15
N TRP A 344 -3.46 -4.36 10.18
CA TRP A 344 -3.38 -3.54 8.98
C TRP A 344 -2.06 -3.73 8.22
N ALA A 345 -0.96 -3.83 8.97
CA ALA A 345 0.41 -3.97 8.46
C ALA A 345 0.77 -5.39 7.96
N THR A 346 -0.10 -6.38 8.18
CA THR A 346 0.19 -7.79 7.89
C THR A 346 -0.98 -8.48 7.19
N LEU A 347 -1.94 -9.06 7.94
CA LEU A 347 -3.01 -9.90 7.41
C LEU A 347 -3.92 -9.16 6.43
N ASN A 348 -4.41 -7.97 6.80
CA ASN A 348 -5.27 -7.20 5.90
C ASN A 348 -4.55 -6.83 4.59
N GLY A 349 -3.26 -6.47 4.69
CA GLY A 349 -2.42 -6.20 3.52
C GLY A 349 -2.25 -7.44 2.64
N ALA A 350 -2.02 -8.60 3.24
CA ALA A 350 -1.92 -9.87 2.51
C ALA A 350 -3.23 -10.22 1.80
N GLU A 351 -4.37 -10.05 2.46
CA GLU A 351 -5.70 -10.24 1.88
C GLU A 351 -5.94 -9.27 0.72
N ALA A 352 -5.63 -7.98 0.92
CA ALA A 352 -5.78 -6.95 -0.12
C ALA A 352 -4.99 -7.29 -1.39
N LEU A 353 -3.76 -7.78 -1.24
CA LEU A 353 -2.91 -8.19 -2.36
C LEU A 353 -3.15 -9.64 -2.82
N GLY A 354 -4.04 -10.38 -2.13
CA GLY A 354 -4.36 -11.78 -2.45
C GLY A 354 -3.26 -12.78 -2.11
N PHE A 355 -2.33 -12.43 -1.23
CA PHE A 355 -1.26 -13.33 -0.74
C PHE A 355 -1.58 -13.97 0.61
N ASP A 356 -2.80 -13.83 1.13
CA ASP A 356 -3.24 -14.27 2.46
C ASP A 356 -3.13 -15.78 2.71
N LYS A 357 -3.09 -16.59 1.65
CA LYS A 357 -2.84 -18.03 1.77
C LYS A 357 -1.37 -18.37 2.03
N GLU A 358 -0.46 -17.43 1.79
CA GLU A 358 0.98 -17.64 1.87
C GLU A 358 1.63 -16.85 3.01
N ILE A 359 1.13 -15.63 3.29
CA ILE A 359 1.71 -14.68 4.25
C ILE A 359 0.65 -13.98 5.10
N GLY A 360 1.06 -13.00 5.92
CA GLY A 360 0.19 -12.11 6.69
C GLY A 360 -0.18 -12.59 8.09
N SER A 361 0.05 -13.87 8.42
CA SER A 361 -0.18 -14.45 9.74
C SER A 361 0.74 -15.65 9.97
N PHE A 362 0.90 -16.07 11.23
CA PHE A 362 1.67 -17.27 11.57
C PHE A 362 0.80 -18.55 11.51
N ASP A 363 -0.15 -18.65 10.59
CA ASP A 363 -0.89 -19.89 10.41
C ASP A 363 0.01 -20.99 9.86
N VAL A 364 -0.22 -22.22 10.33
CA VAL A 364 0.52 -23.41 9.87
C VAL A 364 0.42 -23.55 8.35
N GLY A 365 1.55 -23.79 7.72
CA GLY A 365 1.69 -23.93 6.27
C GLY A 365 2.04 -22.65 5.52
N LYS A 366 1.92 -21.47 6.12
CA LYS A 366 2.33 -20.20 5.52
C LYS A 366 3.83 -19.94 5.67
N THR A 367 4.38 -19.05 4.83
CA THR A 367 5.77 -18.57 4.86
C THR A 367 5.81 -17.05 5.03
N PRO A 368 5.30 -16.50 6.16
CA PRO A 368 5.09 -15.07 6.32
C PRO A 368 6.36 -14.28 6.62
N GLY A 369 7.51 -14.92 6.78
CA GLY A 369 8.68 -14.32 7.42
C GLY A 369 8.45 -14.08 8.91
N VAL A 370 9.52 -13.76 9.65
CA VAL A 370 9.46 -13.50 11.10
C VAL A 370 10.21 -12.22 11.41
N ASN A 371 9.50 -11.24 11.93
CA ASN A 371 10.03 -9.98 12.43
C ASN A 371 10.05 -9.97 13.96
N LEU A 372 11.10 -9.41 14.53
CA LEU A 372 11.20 -9.10 15.96
C LEU A 372 11.08 -7.59 16.17
N LEU A 373 10.14 -7.17 17.00
CA LEU A 373 10.00 -5.79 17.48
C LEU A 373 10.50 -5.67 18.93
N ASN A 374 11.30 -4.64 19.22
CA ASN A 374 11.75 -4.36 20.60
C ASN A 374 10.66 -3.66 21.44
N LEU A 375 9.47 -4.24 21.44
CA LEU A 375 8.34 -3.77 22.25
C LEU A 375 8.31 -4.42 23.63
N LYS A 376 7.83 -3.67 24.62
CA LYS A 376 7.53 -4.16 25.97
C LYS A 376 6.10 -4.71 26.02
N SER A 377 5.71 -5.29 27.16
CA SER A 377 4.39 -5.87 27.39
C SER A 377 3.21 -4.88 27.37
N ASP A 378 3.47 -3.58 27.33
CA ASP A 378 2.46 -2.55 27.12
C ASP A 378 2.14 -2.28 25.65
N PHE A 379 2.91 -2.92 24.74
CA PHE A 379 2.80 -2.87 23.28
C PHE A 379 2.76 -1.45 22.68
N LYS A 380 3.34 -0.47 23.38
CA LYS A 380 3.37 0.91 22.91
C LYS A 380 4.48 1.13 21.88
N ILE A 381 4.08 1.42 20.65
CA ILE A 381 4.98 1.87 19.61
C ILE A 381 5.48 3.29 19.92
N SER A 382 6.78 3.51 19.74
CA SER A 382 7.44 4.80 19.91
C SER A 382 8.55 5.00 18.89
N GLU A 383 9.14 6.18 18.84
CA GLU A 383 10.32 6.48 18.00
C GLU A 383 11.48 5.50 18.22
N LYS A 384 11.59 4.91 19.43
CA LYS A 384 12.64 3.93 19.78
C LYS A 384 12.32 2.50 19.32
N THR A 385 11.11 2.24 18.86
CA THR A 385 10.72 0.91 18.36
C THR A 385 11.49 0.61 17.09
N LYS A 386 12.06 -0.59 17.02
CA LYS A 386 12.84 -1.07 15.88
C LYS A 386 12.35 -2.45 15.44
N VAL A 387 12.50 -2.74 14.19
CA VAL A 387 12.29 -4.07 13.62
C VAL A 387 13.64 -4.72 13.32
N LYS A 388 13.73 -6.01 13.61
CA LYS A 388 14.81 -6.90 13.15
C LYS A 388 14.16 -8.04 12.38
N LYS A 389 14.43 -8.16 11.10
CA LYS A 389 14.03 -9.32 10.31
C LYS A 389 14.86 -10.52 10.80
N LEU A 390 14.20 -11.61 11.17
CA LEU A 390 14.85 -12.86 11.60
C LEU A 390 14.84 -13.91 10.49
N VAL A 391 13.72 -13.98 9.74
CA VAL A 391 13.52 -14.92 8.64
C VAL A 391 12.96 -14.23 7.40
#